data_d9794f65b49b010ee98070f45a5bd93b
#
_entry.id   d9794f65b49b010ee98070f45a5bd93b
#
_cell.length_a   1.000
_cell.length_b   1.000
_cell.length_c   1.000
_cell.angle_alpha   90.00
_cell.angle_beta   90.00
_cell.angle_gamma   90.00
#
_symmetry.space_group_name_H-M   'P 1'
#
loop_
_entity.id
_entity.type
_entity.pdbx_description
1 polymer ?
#
loop_
_entity_poly.entity_id
_entity_poly.type
_entity_poly.pdbx_seq_one_letter_code
_entity_poly.pdbx_strand_id
1 'polypeptide(L)'
;MSLTKLDIDRFISTLRTKSKEFNSINNVQLASMLEETISNINEVAYFWATISSDNKGTTKTPAEGEEWVAGPYAAVLATQYYRDTLIDDSDLNESKYNEQENSYNVFPNNMIERISFPFVNAKVYFNKSMSFEDINLYRGFSKRYDIDPSITLVLGAGNYSSIPYLDVMYHLVTRRSVILLKLNPVNEYLKPVFEKVFQNFIERGYIIVTTGNVDESKYMTKHPGINHIHLTGSDKTYEDIVYGRELSDNDRKLKQLQKINNKPITSELGNVTPIIIHPGKWST
;
A
#
# COMPACT_ATOMS: atom_id res chain seq x y z
N MET A 1 19.89 14.32 10.87
CA MET A 1 19.17 15.22 11.80
C MET A 1 17.90 14.52 12.22
N SER A 2 17.55 14.58 13.51
CA SER A 2 16.27 14.05 13.98
C SER A 2 15.12 14.90 13.43
N LEU A 3 14.03 14.26 13.02
CA LEU A 3 12.82 14.93 12.55
C LEU A 3 12.18 15.71 13.71
N THR A 4 11.82 16.96 13.47
CA THR A 4 11.17 17.81 14.48
C THR A 4 9.65 17.87 14.23
N LYS A 5 8.88 18.25 15.27
CA LYS A 5 7.44 18.52 15.12
C LYS A 5 7.18 19.61 14.08
N LEU A 6 8.03 20.62 14.04
CA LEU A 6 7.93 21.70 13.06
C LEU A 6 8.12 21.22 11.62
N ASP A 7 9.01 20.24 11.40
CA ASP A 7 9.18 19.64 10.07
C ASP A 7 7.94 18.86 9.68
N ILE A 8 7.34 18.10 10.60
CA ILE A 8 6.09 17.38 10.38
C ILE A 8 4.95 18.35 10.03
N ASP A 9 4.83 19.45 10.77
CA ASP A 9 3.81 20.47 10.51
C ASP A 9 3.99 21.09 9.11
N ARG A 10 5.23 21.34 8.67
CA ARG A 10 5.56 21.81 7.31
C ARG A 10 5.16 20.78 6.26
N PHE A 11 5.49 19.51 6.46
CA PHE A 11 5.10 18.44 5.54
C PHE A 11 3.58 18.39 5.35
N ILE A 12 2.84 18.39 6.45
CA ILE A 12 1.38 18.32 6.42
C ILE A 12 0.78 19.61 5.81
N SER A 13 1.37 20.77 6.08
CA SER A 13 0.96 22.03 5.45
C SER A 13 1.15 22.02 3.94
N THR A 14 2.30 21.51 3.46
CA THR A 14 2.57 21.35 2.03
C THR A 14 1.57 20.43 1.38
N LEU A 15 1.37 19.23 1.95
CA LEU A 15 0.41 18.24 1.44
C LEU A 15 -1.02 18.79 1.43
N ARG A 16 -1.42 19.54 2.47
CA ARG A 16 -2.76 20.16 2.54
C ARG A 16 -3.00 21.14 1.39
N THR A 17 -2.00 21.95 1.08
CA THR A 17 -2.08 22.90 -0.03
C THR A 17 -2.23 22.16 -1.35
N LYS A 18 -1.51 21.04 -1.51
CA LYS A 18 -1.45 20.26 -2.74
C LYS A 18 -2.60 19.24 -2.91
N SER A 19 -3.31 18.88 -1.83
CA SER A 19 -4.37 17.88 -1.90
C SER A 19 -5.52 18.28 -2.83
N LYS A 20 -5.90 19.56 -2.87
CA LYS A 20 -6.94 20.07 -3.78
C LYS A 20 -6.51 19.99 -5.24
N GLU A 21 -5.26 20.38 -5.51
CA GLU A 21 -4.68 20.30 -6.86
C GLU A 21 -4.63 18.83 -7.33
N PHE A 22 -4.14 17.94 -6.49
CA PHE A 22 -4.08 16.50 -6.79
C PHE A 22 -5.46 15.90 -7.06
N ASN A 23 -6.46 16.30 -6.28
CA ASN A 23 -7.83 15.81 -6.45
C ASN A 23 -8.48 16.25 -7.77
N SER A 24 -8.00 17.34 -8.39
CA SER A 24 -8.47 17.82 -9.69
C SER A 24 -7.80 17.14 -10.91
N ILE A 25 -6.76 16.32 -10.68
CA ILE A 25 -6.07 15.58 -11.74
C ILE A 25 -7.01 14.52 -12.30
N ASN A 26 -7.21 14.50 -13.62
CA ASN A 26 -8.02 13.48 -14.26
C ASN A 26 -7.27 12.15 -14.41
N ASN A 27 -8.01 11.09 -14.78
CA ASN A 27 -7.46 9.74 -14.89
C ASN A 27 -6.31 9.64 -15.90
N VAL A 28 -6.40 10.32 -17.04
CA VAL A 28 -5.36 10.30 -18.08
C VAL A 28 -4.07 10.94 -17.57
N GLN A 29 -4.19 12.08 -16.88
CA GLN A 29 -3.05 12.76 -16.27
C GLN A 29 -2.40 11.89 -15.19
N LEU A 30 -3.21 11.26 -14.33
CA LEU A 30 -2.67 10.36 -13.32
C LEU A 30 -2.01 9.12 -13.94
N ALA A 31 -2.61 8.53 -14.97
CA ALA A 31 -2.01 7.42 -15.71
C ALA A 31 -0.65 7.78 -16.33
N SER A 32 -0.53 9.00 -16.89
CA SER A 32 0.76 9.51 -17.39
C SER A 32 1.80 9.64 -16.27
N MET A 33 1.41 10.09 -15.08
CA MET A 33 2.31 10.13 -13.93
C MET A 33 2.73 8.73 -13.47
N LEU A 34 1.84 7.74 -13.59
CA LEU A 34 2.19 6.35 -13.28
C LEU A 34 3.18 5.77 -14.29
N GLU A 35 3.08 6.16 -15.57
CA GLU A 35 4.08 5.76 -16.58
C GLU A 35 5.47 6.33 -16.26
N GLU A 36 5.55 7.60 -15.84
CA GLU A 36 6.80 8.19 -15.33
C GLU A 36 7.33 7.39 -14.12
N THR A 37 6.44 6.96 -13.22
CA THR A 37 6.81 6.15 -12.05
C THR A 37 7.36 4.78 -12.44
N ILE A 38 6.77 4.11 -13.45
CA ILE A 38 7.31 2.85 -13.99
C ILE A 38 8.74 3.05 -14.51
N SER A 39 8.99 4.15 -15.23
CA SER A 39 10.34 4.49 -15.69
C SER A 39 11.30 4.69 -14.52
N ASN A 40 10.91 5.43 -13.50
CA ASN A 40 11.71 5.63 -12.30
C ASN A 40 12.02 4.33 -11.56
N ILE A 41 11.04 3.41 -11.44
CA ILE A 41 11.28 2.08 -10.84
C ILE A 41 12.34 1.32 -11.65
N ASN A 42 12.22 1.29 -12.97
CA ASN A 42 13.17 0.59 -13.84
C ASN A 42 14.59 1.14 -13.68
N GLU A 43 14.76 2.46 -13.54
CA GLU A 43 16.06 3.08 -13.32
C GLU A 43 16.72 2.64 -12.01
N VAL A 44 15.95 2.41 -10.94
CA VAL A 44 16.49 2.04 -9.62
C VAL A 44 16.32 0.57 -9.27
N ALA A 45 15.73 -0.25 -10.13
CA ALA A 45 15.38 -1.65 -9.83
C ALA A 45 16.57 -2.45 -9.30
N TYR A 46 17.73 -2.34 -9.96
CA TYR A 46 18.94 -3.01 -9.52
C TYR A 46 19.40 -2.52 -8.14
N PHE A 47 19.45 -1.22 -7.94
CA PHE A 47 19.82 -0.62 -6.65
C PHE A 47 18.84 -1.03 -5.55
N TRP A 48 17.52 -1.01 -5.84
CA TRP A 48 16.48 -1.44 -4.90
C TRP A 48 16.68 -2.88 -4.45
N ALA A 49 16.80 -3.82 -5.39
CA ALA A 49 16.99 -5.24 -5.08
C ALA A 49 18.30 -5.48 -4.31
N THR A 50 19.39 -4.85 -4.74
CA THR A 50 20.71 -5.02 -4.11
C THR A 50 20.75 -4.48 -2.69
N ILE A 51 20.27 -3.23 -2.45
CA ILE A 51 20.31 -2.66 -1.11
C ILE A 51 19.37 -3.39 -0.14
N SER A 52 18.26 -3.95 -0.66
CA SER A 52 17.36 -4.80 0.13
C SER A 52 18.03 -6.10 0.53
N SER A 53 18.70 -6.76 -0.42
CA SER A 53 19.43 -8.00 -0.20
C SER A 53 20.59 -7.82 0.79
N ASP A 54 21.35 -6.73 0.66
CA ASP A 54 22.47 -6.41 1.56
C ASP A 54 21.99 -6.19 2.99
N ASN A 55 20.91 -5.43 3.18
CA ASN A 55 20.36 -5.16 4.51
C ASN A 55 19.70 -6.38 5.17
N LYS A 56 19.22 -7.34 4.38
CA LYS A 56 18.66 -8.61 4.88
C LYS A 56 19.70 -9.73 4.99
N GLY A 57 20.94 -9.51 4.49
CA GLY A 57 21.99 -10.52 4.49
C GLY A 57 21.74 -11.67 3.51
N THR A 58 20.97 -11.43 2.45
CA THR A 58 20.62 -12.45 1.43
C THR A 58 21.48 -12.35 0.17
N THR A 59 22.39 -11.40 0.08
CA THR A 59 23.29 -11.17 -1.07
C THR A 59 24.09 -12.43 -1.40
N LYS A 60 24.15 -12.78 -2.68
CA LYS A 60 24.81 -13.98 -3.21
C LYS A 60 24.24 -15.31 -2.71
N THR A 61 23.01 -15.31 -2.21
CA THR A 61 22.25 -16.52 -1.88
C THR A 61 21.07 -16.68 -2.86
N PRO A 62 20.44 -17.86 -2.94
CA PRO A 62 19.21 -18.03 -3.73
C PRO A 62 18.06 -17.10 -3.30
N ALA A 63 18.07 -16.63 -2.05
CA ALA A 63 17.07 -15.71 -1.53
C ALA A 63 17.21 -14.27 -2.07
N GLU A 64 18.32 -13.91 -2.72
CA GLU A 64 18.45 -12.61 -3.41
C GLU A 64 17.40 -12.42 -4.50
N GLY A 65 16.99 -13.52 -5.17
CA GLY A 65 15.92 -13.46 -6.17
C GLY A 65 14.57 -13.01 -5.62
N GLU A 66 14.30 -13.25 -4.33
CA GLU A 66 13.09 -12.78 -3.67
C GLU A 66 13.03 -11.25 -3.63
N GLU A 67 14.15 -10.56 -3.43
CA GLU A 67 14.17 -9.10 -3.39
C GLU A 67 13.85 -8.45 -4.74
N TRP A 68 14.11 -9.14 -5.84
CA TRP A 68 13.66 -8.70 -7.16
C TRP A 68 12.16 -8.85 -7.34
N VAL A 69 11.60 -10.00 -6.95
CA VAL A 69 10.18 -10.31 -7.12
C VAL A 69 9.32 -9.51 -6.15
N ALA A 70 9.70 -9.47 -4.88
CA ALA A 70 8.97 -8.80 -3.80
C ALA A 70 9.38 -7.31 -3.61
N GLY A 71 10.13 -6.76 -4.53
CA GLY A 71 10.56 -5.37 -4.58
C GLY A 71 10.12 -4.70 -5.89
N PRO A 72 11.08 -4.39 -6.78
CA PRO A 72 10.80 -3.61 -7.99
C PRO A 72 9.82 -4.28 -8.96
N TYR A 73 9.83 -5.61 -9.09
CA TYR A 73 8.89 -6.31 -9.98
C TYR A 73 7.44 -6.15 -9.51
N ALA A 74 7.17 -6.37 -8.22
CA ALA A 74 5.83 -6.18 -7.65
C ALA A 74 5.36 -4.72 -7.81
N ALA A 75 6.28 -3.76 -7.63
CA ALA A 75 5.98 -2.34 -7.80
C ALA A 75 5.62 -1.98 -9.24
N VAL A 76 6.40 -2.44 -10.23
CA VAL A 76 6.09 -2.23 -11.65
C VAL A 76 4.75 -2.83 -12.02
N LEU A 77 4.53 -4.10 -11.66
CA LEU A 77 3.31 -4.81 -12.00
C LEU A 77 2.06 -4.12 -11.44
N ALA A 78 2.07 -3.76 -10.16
CA ALA A 78 0.96 -3.04 -9.55
C ALA A 78 0.73 -1.68 -10.22
N THR A 79 1.79 -0.95 -10.55
CA THR A 79 1.66 0.36 -11.22
C THR A 79 1.05 0.22 -12.60
N GLN A 80 1.44 -0.80 -13.37
CA GLN A 80 0.84 -1.10 -14.67
C GLN A 80 -0.66 -1.38 -14.54
N TYR A 81 -1.07 -2.21 -13.58
CA TYR A 81 -2.50 -2.47 -13.36
C TYR A 81 -3.28 -1.21 -12.96
N TYR A 82 -2.73 -0.35 -12.10
CA TYR A 82 -3.38 0.92 -11.77
C TYR A 82 -3.49 1.84 -12.99
N ARG A 83 -2.40 2.00 -13.77
CA ARG A 83 -2.38 2.79 -14.99
C ARG A 83 -3.44 2.31 -15.98
N ASP A 84 -3.44 1.00 -16.26
CA ASP A 84 -4.37 0.41 -17.24
C ASP A 84 -5.83 0.55 -16.78
N THR A 85 -6.10 0.37 -15.50
CA THR A 85 -7.44 0.58 -14.93
C THR A 85 -7.90 2.04 -15.02
N LEU A 86 -7.00 3.02 -14.93
CA LEU A 86 -7.34 4.44 -15.05
C LEU A 86 -7.72 4.85 -16.46
N ILE A 87 -7.14 4.23 -17.49
CA ILE A 87 -7.39 4.53 -18.89
C ILE A 87 -8.42 3.60 -19.53
N ASP A 88 -8.68 2.42 -18.95
CA ASP A 88 -9.67 1.48 -19.44
C ASP A 88 -11.08 1.93 -19.06
N ASP A 89 -11.84 2.39 -20.03
CA ASP A 89 -13.23 2.82 -19.88
C ASP A 89 -14.23 1.72 -20.30
N SER A 90 -13.74 0.55 -20.70
CA SER A 90 -14.58 -0.57 -21.11
C SER A 90 -15.37 -1.16 -19.93
N ASP A 91 -16.52 -1.74 -20.22
CA ASP A 91 -17.29 -2.47 -19.21
C ASP A 91 -16.61 -3.79 -18.84
N LEU A 92 -16.96 -4.29 -17.65
CA LEU A 92 -16.49 -5.60 -17.21
C LEU A 92 -16.92 -6.67 -18.23
N ASN A 93 -16.03 -7.59 -18.51
CA ASN A 93 -16.33 -8.68 -19.44
C ASN A 93 -17.31 -9.68 -18.79
N GLU A 94 -18.57 -9.66 -19.23
CA GLU A 94 -19.64 -10.51 -18.71
C GLU A 94 -19.29 -12.00 -18.77
N SER A 95 -18.48 -12.44 -19.74
CA SER A 95 -18.06 -13.85 -19.81
C SER A 95 -17.21 -14.34 -18.63
N LYS A 96 -16.68 -13.42 -17.83
CA LYS A 96 -15.92 -13.71 -16.61
C LYS A 96 -16.79 -13.71 -15.35
N TYR A 97 -18.06 -13.32 -15.48
CA TYR A 97 -19.02 -13.28 -14.38
C TYR A 97 -19.78 -14.60 -14.28
N ASN A 98 -19.91 -15.11 -13.06
CA ASN A 98 -20.72 -16.27 -12.74
C ASN A 98 -21.91 -15.82 -11.88
N GLU A 99 -23.10 -15.82 -12.47
CA GLU A 99 -24.33 -15.37 -11.83
C GLU A 99 -24.74 -16.25 -10.64
N GLN A 100 -24.53 -17.58 -10.75
CA GLN A 100 -24.91 -18.52 -9.67
C GLN A 100 -24.09 -18.33 -8.41
N GLU A 101 -22.80 -18.02 -8.57
CA GLU A 101 -21.87 -17.78 -7.46
C GLU A 101 -21.85 -16.30 -7.05
N ASN A 102 -22.39 -15.40 -7.86
CA ASN A 102 -22.20 -13.97 -7.80
C ASN A 102 -20.70 -13.60 -7.68
N SER A 103 -19.90 -14.10 -8.63
CA SER A 103 -18.47 -13.99 -8.63
C SER A 103 -17.92 -13.53 -9.97
N TYR A 104 -16.79 -12.84 -9.95
CA TYR A 104 -16.06 -12.41 -11.14
C TYR A 104 -14.64 -12.96 -11.12
N ASN A 105 -14.23 -13.59 -12.23
CA ASN A 105 -12.88 -14.12 -12.38
C ASN A 105 -11.90 -12.99 -12.70
N VAL A 106 -10.99 -12.69 -11.76
CA VAL A 106 -10.02 -11.59 -11.90
C VAL A 106 -8.63 -12.05 -12.33
N PHE A 107 -8.35 -13.36 -12.26
CA PHE A 107 -7.08 -13.94 -12.68
C PHE A 107 -7.24 -15.39 -13.11
N PRO A 108 -6.58 -15.86 -14.20
CA PRO A 108 -5.73 -15.10 -15.14
C PRO A 108 -6.55 -14.24 -16.11
N ASN A 109 -6.01 -13.09 -16.51
CA ASN A 109 -6.65 -12.18 -17.46
C ASN A 109 -6.25 -12.46 -18.92
N ASN A 110 -5.07 -13.03 -19.13
CA ASN A 110 -4.51 -13.23 -20.45
C ASN A 110 -3.79 -14.59 -20.57
N MET A 111 -3.35 -14.91 -21.78
CA MET A 111 -2.69 -16.20 -22.08
C MET A 111 -1.32 -16.33 -21.39
N ILE A 112 -0.58 -15.22 -21.23
CA ILE A 112 0.75 -15.21 -20.60
C ILE A 112 0.60 -15.55 -19.11
N GLU A 113 -0.35 -14.93 -18.42
CA GLU A 113 -0.64 -15.24 -17.01
C GLU A 113 -1.08 -16.71 -16.84
N ARG A 114 -1.91 -17.22 -17.76
CA ARG A 114 -2.35 -18.64 -17.73
C ARG A 114 -1.19 -19.61 -17.90
N ILE A 115 -0.21 -19.30 -18.74
CA ILE A 115 0.98 -20.15 -18.95
C ILE A 115 1.92 -20.04 -17.76
N SER A 116 2.13 -18.82 -17.24
CA SER A 116 3.04 -18.57 -16.12
C SER A 116 2.53 -19.14 -14.81
N PHE A 117 1.19 -19.20 -14.65
CA PHE A 117 0.52 -19.64 -13.43
C PHE A 117 -0.59 -20.65 -13.73
N PRO A 118 -0.26 -21.85 -14.26
CA PRO A 118 -1.24 -22.77 -14.86
C PRO A 118 -2.29 -23.32 -13.90
N PHE A 119 -2.04 -23.26 -12.59
CA PHE A 119 -2.96 -23.80 -11.58
C PHE A 119 -3.50 -22.73 -10.62
N VAL A 120 -3.26 -21.47 -10.93
CA VAL A 120 -3.70 -20.34 -10.09
C VAL A 120 -4.90 -19.68 -10.75
N ASN A 121 -5.96 -19.48 -9.98
CA ASN A 121 -7.06 -18.60 -10.36
C ASN A 121 -7.50 -17.77 -9.16
N ALA A 122 -8.05 -16.59 -9.42
CA ALA A 122 -8.62 -15.74 -8.40
C ALA A 122 -10.00 -15.24 -8.83
N LYS A 123 -10.94 -15.28 -7.89
CA LYS A 123 -12.31 -14.78 -8.06
C LYS A 123 -12.62 -13.76 -6.97
N VAL A 124 -13.37 -12.75 -7.33
CA VAL A 124 -14.01 -11.84 -6.38
C VAL A 124 -15.46 -12.24 -6.23
N TYR A 125 -15.89 -12.48 -5.01
CA TYR A 125 -17.29 -12.78 -4.68
C TYR A 125 -17.98 -11.51 -4.19
N PHE A 126 -19.15 -11.23 -4.75
CA PHE A 126 -19.91 -10.05 -4.40
C PHE A 126 -21.04 -10.38 -3.43
N ASN A 127 -21.59 -9.35 -2.79
CA ASN A 127 -22.79 -9.50 -1.99
C ASN A 127 -23.94 -9.96 -2.90
N LYS A 128 -24.71 -10.95 -2.47
CA LYS A 128 -25.85 -11.52 -3.22
C LYS A 128 -26.92 -10.51 -3.62
N SER A 129 -26.94 -9.33 -2.99
CA SER A 129 -27.85 -8.23 -3.35
C SER A 129 -27.37 -7.37 -4.51
N MET A 130 -26.15 -7.56 -5.01
CA MET A 130 -25.60 -6.77 -6.11
C MET A 130 -25.82 -7.49 -7.44
N SER A 131 -26.39 -6.80 -8.42
CA SER A 131 -26.46 -7.26 -9.80
C SER A 131 -25.12 -7.07 -10.52
N PHE A 132 -24.97 -7.66 -11.71
CA PHE A 132 -23.79 -7.43 -12.54
C PHE A 132 -23.69 -5.96 -12.98
N GLU A 133 -24.83 -5.31 -13.25
CA GLU A 133 -24.89 -3.87 -13.56
C GLU A 133 -24.39 -3.03 -12.40
N ASP A 134 -24.80 -3.38 -11.14
CA ASP A 134 -24.31 -2.68 -9.95
C ASP A 134 -22.78 -2.84 -9.81
N ILE A 135 -22.29 -4.06 -9.99
CA ILE A 135 -20.86 -4.37 -9.94
C ILE A 135 -20.10 -3.53 -10.98
N ASN A 136 -20.60 -3.47 -12.20
CA ASN A 136 -20.00 -2.72 -13.29
C ASN A 136 -20.04 -1.20 -13.04
N LEU A 137 -21.13 -0.69 -12.48
CA LEU A 137 -21.29 0.72 -12.14
C LEU A 137 -20.36 1.17 -11.00
N TYR A 138 -20.22 0.32 -9.97
CA TYR A 138 -19.43 0.64 -8.77
C TYR A 138 -18.00 0.09 -8.82
N ARG A 139 -17.60 -0.56 -9.92
CA ARG A 139 -16.25 -1.08 -10.08
C ARG A 139 -15.23 0.03 -10.01
N GLY A 140 -14.24 -0.18 -9.19
CA GLY A 140 -13.04 0.61 -9.12
C GLY A 140 -13.25 2.08 -8.73
N PHE A 141 -12.19 2.65 -8.26
CA PHE A 141 -12.12 4.05 -7.83
C PHE A 141 -11.81 4.98 -9.00
N SER A 142 -11.38 4.43 -10.13
CA SER A 142 -11.07 5.18 -11.34
C SER A 142 -12.27 5.97 -11.87
N LYS A 143 -13.50 5.53 -11.55
CA LYS A 143 -14.75 6.20 -11.95
C LYS A 143 -15.36 7.11 -10.87
N ARG A 144 -14.71 7.27 -9.71
CA ARG A 144 -15.18 8.18 -8.66
C ARG A 144 -14.50 9.54 -8.79
N TYR A 145 -15.26 10.55 -9.13
CA TYR A 145 -14.78 11.93 -9.29
C TYR A 145 -15.13 12.84 -8.08
N ASP A 146 -15.92 12.33 -7.13
CA ASP A 146 -16.42 13.13 -5.99
C ASP A 146 -15.80 12.61 -4.69
N ILE A 147 -14.49 12.84 -4.56
CA ILE A 147 -13.72 12.47 -3.38
C ILE A 147 -13.16 13.75 -2.76
N ASP A 148 -13.37 13.94 -1.47
CA ASP A 148 -12.81 15.08 -0.75
C ASP A 148 -11.27 15.02 -0.72
N PRO A 149 -10.60 16.18 -0.94
CA PRO A 149 -9.16 16.27 -0.82
C PRO A 149 -8.68 15.79 0.56
N SER A 150 -7.76 14.87 0.60
CA SER A 150 -7.33 14.24 1.85
C SER A 150 -5.83 13.99 1.89
N ILE A 151 -5.31 13.84 3.11
CA ILE A 151 -3.94 13.43 3.40
C ILE A 151 -3.99 12.08 4.10
N THR A 152 -3.33 11.08 3.53
CA THR A 152 -3.12 9.78 4.17
C THR A 152 -1.70 9.67 4.72
N LEU A 153 -1.60 9.36 6.00
CA LEU A 153 -0.35 8.90 6.62
C LEU A 153 -0.22 7.41 6.38
N VAL A 154 0.82 7.00 5.67
CA VAL A 154 1.18 5.60 5.49
C VAL A 154 2.34 5.27 6.42
N LEU A 155 2.11 4.38 7.38
CA LEU A 155 3.12 3.79 8.25
C LEU A 155 3.58 2.48 7.61
N GLY A 156 4.73 2.54 6.94
CA GLY A 156 5.21 1.47 6.09
C GLY A 156 5.62 0.21 6.85
N ALA A 157 5.46 -0.93 6.20
CA ALA A 157 5.87 -2.24 6.68
C ALA A 157 7.39 -2.38 6.82
N GLY A 158 7.84 -3.29 7.68
CA GLY A 158 9.26 -3.59 7.89
C GLY A 158 9.75 -4.89 7.25
N ASN A 159 8.86 -5.74 6.68
CA ASN A 159 9.21 -7.06 6.17
C ASN A 159 9.61 -7.06 4.69
N TYR A 160 8.71 -6.68 3.79
CA TYR A 160 8.96 -6.63 2.35
C TYR A 160 9.17 -5.19 1.87
N SER A 161 10.12 -5.02 0.95
CA SER A 161 10.49 -3.69 0.46
C SER A 161 9.44 -3.05 -0.45
N SER A 162 8.57 -3.83 -1.11
CA SER A 162 7.49 -3.30 -1.94
C SER A 162 6.23 -2.91 -1.16
N ILE A 163 5.97 -3.46 0.02
CA ILE A 163 4.71 -3.20 0.73
C ILE A 163 4.47 -1.70 0.97
N PRO A 164 5.44 -0.92 1.49
CA PRO A 164 5.22 0.52 1.66
C PRO A 164 4.89 1.24 0.34
N TYR A 165 5.46 0.77 -0.78
CA TYR A 165 5.14 1.27 -2.11
C TYR A 165 3.69 0.96 -2.50
N LEU A 166 3.26 -0.29 -2.33
CA LEU A 166 1.91 -0.75 -2.67
C LEU A 166 0.84 -0.03 -1.84
N ASP A 167 1.09 0.17 -0.55
CA ASP A 167 0.23 0.92 0.36
C ASP A 167 0.07 2.38 -0.11
N VAL A 168 1.19 3.02 -0.49
CA VAL A 168 1.17 4.38 -1.06
C VAL A 168 0.34 4.41 -2.33
N MET A 169 0.58 3.49 -3.27
CA MET A 169 -0.14 3.43 -4.55
C MET A 169 -1.63 3.21 -4.36
N TYR A 170 -2.03 2.34 -3.44
CA TYR A 170 -3.43 2.13 -3.13
C TYR A 170 -4.12 3.44 -2.71
N HIS A 171 -3.57 4.16 -1.74
CA HIS A 171 -4.18 5.39 -1.25
C HIS A 171 -4.09 6.56 -2.25
N LEU A 172 -2.99 6.64 -2.99
CA LEU A 172 -2.79 7.66 -4.01
C LEU A 172 -3.81 7.53 -5.15
N VAL A 173 -3.97 6.31 -5.69
CA VAL A 173 -4.79 6.07 -6.86
C VAL A 173 -6.26 5.88 -6.49
N THR A 174 -6.56 5.00 -5.51
CA THR A 174 -7.94 4.61 -5.22
C THR A 174 -8.68 5.61 -4.36
N ARG A 175 -7.97 6.32 -3.47
CA ARG A 175 -8.55 7.35 -2.58
C ARG A 175 -8.27 8.77 -3.03
N ARG A 176 -7.49 8.96 -4.09
CA ARG A 176 -7.06 10.29 -4.55
C ARG A 176 -6.48 11.14 -3.41
N SER A 177 -5.75 10.50 -2.51
CA SER A 177 -5.16 11.13 -1.35
C SER A 177 -3.69 11.47 -1.61
N VAL A 178 -3.24 12.64 -1.18
CA VAL A 178 -1.80 12.93 -1.10
C VAL A 178 -1.20 12.20 0.10
N ILE A 179 0.08 11.85 0.05
CA ILE A 179 0.65 10.85 0.95
C ILE A 179 1.80 11.44 1.78
N LEU A 180 1.74 11.19 3.08
CA LEU A 180 2.90 11.25 3.96
C LEU A 180 3.33 9.81 4.25
N LEU A 181 4.40 9.34 3.59
CA LEU A 181 4.98 8.03 3.84
C LEU A 181 6.03 8.13 4.93
N LYS A 182 5.81 7.47 6.05
CA LYS A 182 6.81 7.27 7.10
C LYS A 182 7.33 5.85 7.02
N LEU A 183 8.60 5.68 6.71
CA LEU A 183 9.24 4.38 6.60
C LEU A 183 9.36 3.69 7.96
N ASN A 184 9.27 2.35 7.96
CA ASN A 184 9.62 1.58 9.13
C ASN A 184 11.13 1.76 9.44
N PRO A 185 11.54 1.87 10.71
CA PRO A 185 12.96 1.99 11.06
C PRO A 185 13.85 0.90 10.44
N VAL A 186 13.33 -0.33 10.30
CA VAL A 186 14.07 -1.45 9.68
C VAL A 186 14.33 -1.20 8.18
N ASN A 187 13.48 -0.42 7.52
CA ASN A 187 13.51 -0.17 6.07
C ASN A 187 13.89 1.29 5.72
N GLU A 188 14.50 2.05 6.63
CA GLU A 188 14.94 3.42 6.35
C GLU A 188 15.97 3.51 5.22
N TYR A 189 16.72 2.44 4.97
CA TYR A 189 17.65 2.33 3.84
C TYR A 189 16.96 2.44 2.47
N LEU A 190 15.63 2.21 2.40
CA LEU A 190 14.84 2.37 1.18
C LEU A 190 14.47 3.83 0.87
N LYS A 191 14.75 4.77 1.77
CA LYS A 191 14.40 6.18 1.54
C LYS A 191 14.90 6.71 0.18
N PRO A 192 16.19 6.56 -0.20
CA PRO A 192 16.66 7.03 -1.51
C PRO A 192 15.99 6.30 -2.68
N VAL A 193 15.61 5.03 -2.51
CA VAL A 193 14.85 4.28 -3.52
C VAL A 193 13.50 4.93 -3.73
N PHE A 194 12.73 5.15 -2.66
CA PHE A 194 11.38 5.72 -2.79
C PHE A 194 11.40 7.20 -3.19
N GLU A 195 12.42 7.96 -2.81
CA GLU A 195 12.59 9.33 -3.29
C GLU A 195 12.78 9.37 -4.82
N LYS A 196 13.51 8.39 -5.39
CA LYS A 196 13.65 8.28 -6.84
C LYS A 196 12.39 7.73 -7.50
N VAL A 197 11.81 6.65 -6.95
CA VAL A 197 10.60 6.03 -7.50
C VAL A 197 9.43 7.01 -7.56
N PHE A 198 9.22 7.80 -6.51
CA PHE A 198 8.14 8.78 -6.42
C PHE A 198 8.57 10.20 -6.83
N GLN A 199 9.71 10.36 -7.48
CA GLN A 199 10.29 11.67 -7.80
C GLN A 199 9.26 12.61 -8.44
N ASN A 200 8.52 12.15 -9.43
CA ASN A 200 7.52 12.92 -10.15
C ASN A 200 6.34 13.40 -9.27
N PHE A 201 5.97 12.62 -8.26
CA PHE A 201 4.96 13.01 -7.25
C PHE A 201 5.54 13.91 -6.16
N ILE A 202 6.78 13.67 -5.75
CA ILE A 202 7.49 14.47 -4.73
C ILE A 202 7.74 15.88 -5.23
N GLU A 203 8.21 16.04 -6.46
CA GLU A 203 8.47 17.36 -7.08
C GLU A 203 7.20 18.20 -7.19
N ARG A 204 6.05 17.56 -7.35
CA ARG A 204 4.74 18.23 -7.35
C ARG A 204 4.15 18.44 -5.94
N GLY A 205 4.78 17.90 -4.91
CA GLY A 205 4.35 17.99 -3.52
C GLY A 205 3.17 17.10 -3.15
N TYR A 206 2.91 16.02 -3.90
CA TYR A 206 1.83 15.07 -3.64
C TYR A 206 2.23 13.92 -2.72
N ILE A 207 3.51 13.62 -2.65
CA ILE A 207 4.09 12.63 -1.76
C ILE A 207 5.26 13.23 -1.00
N ILE A 208 5.35 12.92 0.29
CA ILE A 208 6.52 13.18 1.12
C ILE A 208 6.95 11.85 1.74
N VAL A 209 8.24 11.50 1.56
CA VAL A 209 8.86 10.32 2.16
C VAL A 209 9.72 10.76 3.34
N THR A 210 9.45 10.20 4.50
CA THR A 210 10.19 10.54 5.72
C THR A 210 10.56 9.30 6.54
N THR A 211 11.52 9.47 7.42
CA THR A 211 11.87 8.53 8.49
C THR A 211 11.43 9.13 9.82
N GLY A 212 11.62 8.42 10.91
CA GLY A 212 11.31 8.93 12.23
C GLY A 212 11.05 7.81 13.24
N ASN A 213 11.19 8.14 14.52
CA ASN A 213 10.99 7.23 15.62
C ASN A 213 9.51 7.10 16.05
N VAL A 214 9.27 6.48 17.19
CA VAL A 214 7.92 6.24 17.74
C VAL A 214 7.23 7.54 18.13
N ASP A 215 7.95 8.52 18.71
CA ASP A 215 7.34 9.77 19.17
C ASP A 215 6.87 10.64 18.03
N GLU A 216 7.67 10.71 16.95
CA GLU A 216 7.31 11.41 15.71
C GLU A 216 6.11 10.70 15.04
N SER A 217 6.10 9.37 15.02
CA SER A 217 4.96 8.59 14.52
C SER A 217 3.69 8.88 15.33
N LYS A 218 3.77 8.91 16.66
CA LYS A 218 2.65 9.28 17.53
C LYS A 218 2.16 10.71 17.29
N TYR A 219 3.07 11.63 17.01
CA TYR A 219 2.70 13.00 16.66
C TYR A 219 1.96 13.05 15.33
N MET A 220 2.47 12.38 14.29
CA MET A 220 1.83 12.31 12.97
C MET A 220 0.42 11.71 13.06
N THR A 221 0.24 10.58 13.77
CA THR A 221 -1.07 9.89 13.88
C THR A 221 -2.13 10.75 14.55
N LYS A 222 -1.72 11.62 15.48
CA LYS A 222 -2.62 12.52 16.21
C LYS A 222 -2.84 13.87 15.51
N HIS A 223 -1.99 14.22 14.54
CA HIS A 223 -2.01 15.53 13.90
C HIS A 223 -3.35 15.80 13.20
N PRO A 224 -4.02 16.95 13.45
CA PRO A 224 -5.36 17.24 12.92
C PRO A 224 -5.40 17.35 11.38
N GLY A 225 -4.26 17.57 10.74
CA GLY A 225 -4.15 17.63 9.28
C GLY A 225 -4.14 16.28 8.58
N ILE A 226 -3.96 15.17 9.30
CA ILE A 226 -4.04 13.82 8.74
C ILE A 226 -5.51 13.38 8.75
N ASN A 227 -6.01 12.99 7.58
CA ASN A 227 -7.39 12.54 7.40
C ASN A 227 -7.54 11.03 7.55
N HIS A 228 -6.58 10.27 7.03
CA HIS A 228 -6.54 8.81 7.06
C HIS A 228 -5.19 8.31 7.57
N ILE A 229 -5.19 7.14 8.20
CA ILE A 229 -3.98 6.41 8.57
C ILE A 229 -4.05 5.03 7.92
N HIS A 230 -2.96 4.61 7.32
CA HIS A 230 -2.73 3.23 6.92
C HIS A 230 -1.55 2.67 7.68
N LEU A 231 -1.69 1.46 8.19
CA LEU A 231 -0.66 0.75 8.94
C LEU A 231 -0.52 -0.68 8.45
N THR A 232 0.65 -1.02 7.95
CA THR A 232 1.06 -2.42 7.79
C THR A 232 2.09 -2.75 8.86
N GLY A 233 1.72 -3.62 9.82
CA GLY A 233 2.57 -3.88 10.98
C GLY A 233 1.95 -4.77 12.05
N SER A 234 2.30 -4.54 13.32
CA SER A 234 1.78 -5.34 14.42
C SER A 234 0.44 -4.83 14.97
N ASP A 235 -0.35 -5.76 15.50
CA ASP A 235 -1.56 -5.47 16.27
C ASP A 235 -1.29 -4.52 17.45
N LYS A 236 -0.16 -4.67 18.14
CA LYS A 236 0.26 -3.80 19.23
C LYS A 236 0.43 -2.35 18.79
N THR A 237 1.03 -2.12 17.61
CA THR A 237 1.16 -0.77 17.05
C THR A 237 -0.20 -0.19 16.71
N TYR A 238 -1.09 -0.98 16.14
CA TYR A 238 -2.47 -0.58 15.88
C TYR A 238 -3.19 -0.18 17.18
N GLU A 239 -3.10 -1.02 18.21
CA GLU A 239 -3.71 -0.79 19.51
C GLU A 239 -3.18 0.49 20.17
N ASP A 240 -1.87 0.75 20.11
CA ASP A 240 -1.27 1.98 20.64
C ASP A 240 -1.77 3.23 19.87
N ILE A 241 -1.94 3.15 18.58
CA ILE A 241 -2.49 4.25 17.78
C ILE A 241 -3.95 4.51 18.09
N VAL A 242 -4.78 3.46 18.20
CA VAL A 242 -6.23 3.58 18.35
C VAL A 242 -6.64 3.80 19.79
N TYR A 243 -6.04 3.07 20.72
CA TYR A 243 -6.44 3.02 22.14
C TYR A 243 -5.41 3.66 23.08
N GLY A 244 -4.22 4.03 22.58
CA GLY A 244 -3.14 4.63 23.36
C GLY A 244 -2.36 3.65 24.23
N ARG A 245 -2.63 2.37 24.10
CA ARG A 245 -1.99 1.28 24.86
C ARG A 245 -2.17 -0.05 24.18
N GLU A 246 -1.30 -0.99 24.47
CA GLU A 246 -1.51 -2.42 24.15
C GLU A 246 -2.71 -2.95 24.95
N LEU A 247 -3.54 -3.76 24.30
CA LEU A 247 -4.73 -4.35 24.92
C LEU A 247 -4.40 -5.68 25.58
N SER A 248 -4.98 -5.89 26.76
CA SER A 248 -4.97 -7.22 27.39
C SER A 248 -5.97 -8.16 26.69
N ASP A 249 -5.84 -9.47 26.92
CA ASP A 249 -6.80 -10.44 26.39
C ASP A 249 -8.23 -10.19 26.87
N ASN A 250 -8.39 -9.62 28.06
CA ASN A 250 -9.69 -9.23 28.58
C ASN A 250 -10.25 -8.00 27.86
N ASP A 251 -9.39 -7.00 27.57
CA ASP A 251 -9.80 -5.83 26.78
C ASP A 251 -10.30 -6.25 25.40
N ARG A 252 -9.57 -7.14 24.71
CA ARG A 252 -9.93 -7.65 23.36
C ARG A 252 -11.28 -8.35 23.31
N LYS A 253 -11.75 -8.88 24.45
CA LYS A 253 -13.09 -9.50 24.58
C LYS A 253 -14.22 -8.49 24.79
N LEU A 254 -13.91 -7.24 25.14
CA LEU A 254 -14.92 -6.20 25.35
C LEU A 254 -15.52 -5.77 24.00
N LYS A 255 -16.84 -5.67 23.96
CA LYS A 255 -17.57 -5.27 22.73
C LYS A 255 -17.36 -3.79 22.37
N GLN A 256 -16.99 -2.97 23.33
CA GLN A 256 -16.76 -1.54 23.13
C GLN A 256 -15.56 -1.08 23.95
N LEU A 257 -14.53 -0.64 23.24
CA LEU A 257 -13.37 0.02 23.83
C LEU A 257 -13.36 1.49 23.41
N GLN A 258 -13.05 2.37 24.36
CA GLN A 258 -12.93 3.79 24.07
C GLN A 258 -11.68 4.04 23.22
N LYS A 259 -11.88 4.52 22.01
CA LYS A 259 -10.80 4.94 21.11
C LYS A 259 -10.32 6.35 21.51
N ILE A 260 -9.01 6.54 21.53
CA ILE A 260 -8.39 7.87 21.68
C ILE A 260 -8.15 8.53 20.32
N ASN A 261 -8.09 7.74 19.26
CA ASN A 261 -7.95 8.20 17.89
C ASN A 261 -9.15 7.72 17.07
N ASN A 262 -9.96 8.65 16.61
CA ASN A 262 -11.19 8.37 15.86
C ASN A 262 -11.01 8.56 14.34
N LYS A 263 -9.77 8.81 13.85
CA LYS A 263 -9.52 8.88 12.42
C LYS A 263 -9.81 7.55 11.75
N PRO A 264 -10.28 7.56 10.49
CA PRO A 264 -10.34 6.34 9.70
C PRO A 264 -8.96 5.69 9.59
N ILE A 265 -8.87 4.41 9.98
CA ILE A 265 -7.64 3.62 9.92
C ILE A 265 -7.91 2.37 9.10
N THR A 266 -7.07 2.13 8.10
CA THR A 266 -6.94 0.84 7.44
C THR A 266 -5.67 0.16 7.91
N SER A 267 -5.68 -1.16 8.06
CA SER A 267 -4.50 -1.86 8.56
C SER A 267 -4.41 -3.27 8.03
N GLU A 268 -3.16 -3.72 7.84
CA GLU A 268 -2.80 -5.11 7.62
C GLU A 268 -1.94 -5.56 8.79
N LEU A 269 -2.48 -6.45 9.63
CA LEU A 269 -1.91 -6.79 10.93
C LEU A 269 -1.61 -8.28 11.04
N GLY A 270 -0.38 -8.57 11.43
CA GLY A 270 0.06 -9.91 11.76
C GLY A 270 -0.08 -10.92 10.61
N ASN A 271 0.27 -12.15 10.91
CA ASN A 271 0.06 -13.30 10.03
C ASN A 271 -0.07 -14.58 10.86
N VAL A 272 -0.49 -15.66 10.22
CA VAL A 272 -0.46 -17.01 10.80
C VAL A 272 0.70 -17.76 10.16
N THR A 273 1.78 -18.00 10.93
CA THR A 273 2.93 -18.77 10.47
C THR A 273 2.92 -20.15 11.12
N PRO A 274 2.53 -21.21 10.41
CA PRO A 274 2.55 -22.55 10.96
C PRO A 274 3.99 -23.04 11.13
N ILE A 275 4.29 -23.66 12.27
CA ILE A 275 5.53 -24.38 12.49
C ILE A 275 5.20 -25.88 12.44
N ILE A 276 5.75 -26.58 11.44
CA ILE A 276 5.54 -28.00 11.24
C ILE A 276 6.81 -28.74 11.68
N ILE A 277 6.69 -29.55 12.75
CA ILE A 277 7.78 -30.36 13.25
C ILE A 277 7.48 -31.82 12.91
N HIS A 278 8.29 -32.39 12.01
CA HIS A 278 8.21 -33.83 11.72
C HIS A 278 9.12 -34.60 12.68
N PRO A 279 8.63 -35.65 13.39
CA PRO A 279 9.46 -36.45 14.27
C PRO A 279 10.59 -37.15 13.50
N GLY A 280 11.78 -37.14 14.05
CA GLY A 280 12.94 -37.77 13.39
C GLY A 280 14.23 -37.60 14.19
N LYS A 281 15.32 -38.11 13.64
CA LYS A 281 16.65 -37.82 14.16
C LYS A 281 17.10 -36.47 13.64
N TRP A 282 17.17 -35.49 14.51
CA TRP A 282 17.66 -34.16 14.21
C TRP A 282 19.16 -34.07 14.51
N SER A 283 19.95 -33.49 13.63
CA SER A 283 21.33 -33.14 13.95
C SER A 283 21.36 -31.95 14.89
N THR A 284 22.25 -31.97 15.85
CA THR A 284 22.56 -30.82 16.73
C THR A 284 23.37 -29.79 15.97
#